data_d9fddea2ae4c9f36433335a181cae09a
#
_entry.id   d9fddea2ae4c9f36433335a181cae09a
#
_cell.length_a   1.000
_cell.length_b   1.000
_cell.length_c   1.000
_cell.angle_alpha   90.00
_cell.angle_beta   90.00
_cell.angle_gamma   90.00
#
_symmetry.space_group_name_H-M   'P 1'
#
loop_
_entity.id
_entity.type
_entity.pdbx_description
1 polymer ?
#
loop_
_entity_poly.entity_id
_entity_poly.type
_entity_poly.pdbx_seq_one_letter_code
_entity_poly.pdbx_strand_id
1 'polypeptide(L)'
;KQRLALAFALVKKPRLLILDEPTNGLDPAGIHEIRELIIKLAKEQGITVFISTHILSEVEHIADRVGIINHGQLVYEGEIRKIQSNKWLEVRGDFRDRREVISQVLFGYPCKMLEIQEDKLKLTNLADQQISSLLRDLIVEKVPIYEVKQEQETLESIFLNLTKE
;
A
#
# COMPACT_ATOMS: atom_id res chain seq x y z
N LYS A 1 -1.42 28.46 -12.09
CA LYS A 1 -1.15 28.08 -13.52
C LYS A 1 -1.73 26.70 -13.82
N GLN A 2 -1.48 25.66 -13.01
CA GLN A 2 -1.96 24.29 -13.25
C GLN A 2 -3.49 24.17 -13.31
N ARG A 3 -4.24 24.82 -12.38
CA ARG A 3 -5.71 24.82 -12.42
C ARG A 3 -6.29 25.39 -13.72
N LEU A 4 -5.64 26.41 -14.28
CA LEU A 4 -6.06 27.01 -15.54
C LEU A 4 -5.80 26.06 -16.73
N ALA A 5 -4.63 25.40 -16.75
CA ALA A 5 -4.29 24.42 -17.77
C ALA A 5 -5.27 23.22 -17.76
N LEU A 6 -5.62 22.73 -16.57
CA LEU A 6 -6.62 21.68 -16.40
C LEU A 6 -8.01 22.11 -16.86
N ALA A 7 -8.44 23.36 -16.52
CA ALA A 7 -9.70 23.92 -16.99
C ALA A 7 -9.74 23.97 -18.54
N PHE A 8 -8.67 24.42 -19.21
CA PHE A 8 -8.59 24.40 -20.66
C PHE A 8 -8.68 23.01 -21.27
N ALA A 9 -8.01 22.02 -20.67
CA ALA A 9 -8.07 20.65 -21.15
C ALA A 9 -9.49 20.06 -21.07
N LEU A 10 -10.28 20.48 -20.08
CA LEU A 10 -11.65 20.00 -19.85
C LEU A 10 -12.73 20.69 -20.70
N VAL A 11 -12.45 21.83 -21.32
CA VAL A 11 -13.44 22.60 -22.14
C VAL A 11 -14.08 21.73 -23.22
N LYS A 12 -13.29 20.86 -23.87
CA LYS A 12 -13.76 19.99 -24.95
C LYS A 12 -14.39 18.67 -24.48
N LYS A 13 -14.61 18.49 -23.17
CA LYS A 13 -15.15 17.26 -22.56
C LYS A 13 -14.43 16.01 -23.11
N PRO A 14 -13.12 15.87 -22.92
CA PRO A 14 -12.35 14.78 -23.48
C PRO A 14 -12.74 13.44 -22.86
N ARG A 15 -12.58 12.34 -23.58
CA ARG A 15 -12.73 10.98 -23.04
C ARG A 15 -11.45 10.49 -22.34
N LEU A 16 -10.31 11.07 -22.71
CA LEU A 16 -8.98 10.78 -22.14
C LEU A 16 -8.32 12.10 -21.76
N LEU A 17 -7.84 12.18 -20.53
CA LEU A 17 -7.08 13.30 -19.98
C LEU A 17 -5.68 12.80 -19.62
N ILE A 18 -4.65 13.42 -20.15
CA ILE A 18 -3.24 13.11 -19.84
C ILE A 18 -2.67 14.26 -19.02
N LEU A 19 -2.15 13.95 -17.85
CA LEU A 19 -1.60 14.91 -16.89
C LEU A 19 -0.16 14.53 -16.54
N ASP A 20 0.74 15.46 -16.77
CA ASP A 20 2.14 15.32 -16.42
C ASP A 20 2.41 16.11 -15.14
N GLU A 21 2.80 15.41 -14.06
CA GLU A 21 3.09 15.97 -12.73
C GLU A 21 2.03 16.98 -12.24
N PRO A 22 0.71 16.63 -12.18
CA PRO A 22 -0.36 17.60 -11.97
C PRO A 22 -0.34 18.27 -10.60
N THR A 23 0.33 17.68 -9.62
CA THR A 23 0.41 18.16 -8.23
C THR A 23 1.73 18.87 -7.93
N ASN A 24 2.67 18.87 -8.86
CA ASN A 24 4.00 19.44 -8.65
C ASN A 24 3.95 20.95 -8.36
N GLY A 25 4.59 21.38 -7.27
CA GLY A 25 4.65 22.79 -6.86
C GLY A 25 3.36 23.34 -6.24
N LEU A 26 2.43 22.47 -5.87
CA LEU A 26 1.25 22.85 -5.09
C LEU A 26 1.50 22.68 -3.59
N ASP A 27 0.80 23.46 -2.80
CA ASP A 27 0.69 23.27 -1.36
C ASP A 27 -0.21 22.05 -1.03
N PRO A 28 -0.19 21.53 0.19
CA PRO A 28 -0.98 20.35 0.56
C PRO A 28 -2.48 20.50 0.29
N ALA A 29 -3.04 21.69 0.44
CA ALA A 29 -4.45 21.96 0.14
C ALA A 29 -4.72 21.86 -1.37
N GLY A 30 -3.83 22.43 -2.20
CA GLY A 30 -3.91 22.35 -3.65
C GLY A 30 -3.75 20.93 -4.19
N ILE A 31 -2.87 20.13 -3.58
CA ILE A 31 -2.72 18.70 -3.89
C ILE A 31 -4.03 17.96 -3.63
N HIS A 32 -4.63 18.18 -2.46
CA HIS A 32 -5.91 17.57 -2.11
C HIS A 32 -7.02 17.93 -3.10
N GLU A 33 -7.15 19.21 -3.45
CA GLU A 33 -8.17 19.66 -4.41
C GLU A 33 -8.00 19.04 -5.80
N ILE A 34 -6.76 18.96 -6.32
CA ILE A 34 -6.50 18.33 -7.63
C ILE A 34 -6.81 16.84 -7.57
N ARG A 35 -6.46 16.16 -6.49
CA ARG A 35 -6.77 14.74 -6.27
C ARG A 35 -8.29 14.48 -6.32
N GLU A 36 -9.05 15.24 -5.54
CA GLU A 36 -10.52 15.13 -5.52
C GLU A 36 -11.12 15.39 -6.91
N LEU A 37 -10.60 16.40 -7.62
CA LEU A 37 -11.05 16.71 -8.97
C LEU A 37 -10.78 15.54 -9.94
N ILE A 38 -9.60 14.93 -9.90
CA ILE A 38 -9.25 13.77 -10.75
C ILE A 38 -10.19 12.60 -10.47
N ILE A 39 -10.40 12.28 -9.19
CA ILE A 39 -11.32 11.21 -8.78
C ILE A 39 -12.74 11.48 -9.30
N LYS A 40 -13.22 12.71 -9.16
CA LYS A 40 -14.54 13.12 -9.63
C LYS A 40 -14.68 13.01 -11.15
N LEU A 41 -13.68 13.46 -11.90
CA LEU A 41 -13.66 13.34 -13.37
C LEU A 41 -13.74 11.90 -13.84
N ALA A 42 -12.98 11.01 -13.19
CA ALA A 42 -12.98 9.60 -13.50
C ALA A 42 -14.30 8.91 -13.13
N LYS A 43 -14.77 9.08 -11.87
CA LYS A 43 -15.92 8.34 -11.35
C LYS A 43 -17.27 8.88 -11.82
N GLU A 44 -17.42 10.19 -11.88
CA GLU A 44 -18.72 10.81 -12.17
C GLU A 44 -18.90 11.15 -13.64
N GLN A 45 -17.80 11.49 -14.33
CA GLN A 45 -17.86 11.90 -15.75
C GLN A 45 -17.36 10.83 -16.72
N GLY A 46 -16.84 9.70 -16.21
CA GLY A 46 -16.37 8.60 -17.03
C GLY A 46 -15.12 8.94 -17.87
N ILE A 47 -14.35 9.95 -17.46
CA ILE A 47 -13.11 10.33 -18.16
C ILE A 47 -12.00 9.38 -17.74
N THR A 48 -11.31 8.79 -18.70
CA THR A 48 -10.05 8.07 -18.41
C THR A 48 -8.96 9.09 -18.15
N VAL A 49 -8.31 9.00 -16.98
CA VAL A 49 -7.22 9.90 -16.62
C VAL A 49 -5.91 9.13 -16.57
N PHE A 50 -4.92 9.59 -17.34
CA PHE A 50 -3.56 9.07 -17.30
C PHE A 50 -2.64 10.11 -16.64
N ILE A 51 -1.90 9.71 -15.63
CA ILE A 51 -1.08 10.61 -14.81
C ILE A 51 0.35 10.09 -14.77
N SER A 52 1.33 10.96 -15.03
CA SER A 52 2.71 10.74 -14.63
C SER A 52 2.97 11.45 -13.30
N THR A 53 3.64 10.80 -12.38
CA THR A 53 4.08 11.38 -11.11
C THR A 53 5.21 10.56 -10.49
N HIS A 54 6.04 11.19 -9.68
CA HIS A 54 7.06 10.54 -8.86
C HIS A 54 6.63 10.36 -7.40
N ILE A 55 5.41 10.76 -7.03
CA ILE A 55 4.88 10.69 -5.67
C ILE A 55 4.01 9.45 -5.53
N LEU A 56 4.61 8.35 -5.06
CA LEU A 56 3.97 7.03 -4.98
C LEU A 56 2.71 7.04 -4.10
N SER A 57 2.73 7.77 -2.99
CA SER A 57 1.57 7.88 -2.10
C SER A 57 0.35 8.54 -2.76
N GLU A 58 0.55 9.44 -3.73
CA GLU A 58 -0.56 10.02 -4.49
C GLU A 58 -1.18 8.99 -5.42
N VAL A 59 -0.34 8.21 -6.10
CA VAL A 59 -0.81 7.14 -6.99
C VAL A 59 -1.68 6.14 -6.22
N GLU A 60 -1.26 5.72 -5.03
CA GLU A 60 -2.02 4.79 -4.19
C GLU A 60 -3.43 5.29 -3.82
N HIS A 61 -3.62 6.62 -3.78
CA HIS A 61 -4.91 7.21 -3.42
C HIS A 61 -5.87 7.43 -4.60
N ILE A 62 -5.33 7.64 -5.80
CA ILE A 62 -6.15 8.08 -6.95
C ILE A 62 -6.22 7.07 -8.10
N ALA A 63 -5.22 6.19 -8.24
CA ALA A 63 -5.11 5.32 -9.40
C ALA A 63 -5.81 3.97 -9.18
N ASP A 64 -6.43 3.44 -10.22
CA ASP A 64 -6.91 2.06 -10.27
C ASP A 64 -5.80 1.11 -10.73
N ARG A 65 -4.93 1.57 -11.64
CA ARG A 65 -3.80 0.83 -12.20
C ARG A 65 -2.55 1.68 -12.16
N VAL A 66 -1.40 1.03 -12.04
CA VAL A 66 -0.09 1.68 -12.01
C VAL A 66 0.89 0.95 -12.93
N GLY A 67 1.73 1.73 -13.61
CA GLY A 67 2.93 1.26 -14.29
C GLY A 67 4.16 1.91 -13.67
N ILE A 68 5.19 1.13 -13.34
CA ILE A 68 6.47 1.64 -12.82
C ILE A 68 7.48 1.58 -13.97
N ILE A 69 8.08 2.73 -14.27
CA ILE A 69 9.14 2.86 -15.28
C ILE A 69 10.47 3.07 -14.56
N ASN A 70 11.46 2.25 -14.91
CA ASN A 70 12.83 2.38 -14.43
C ASN A 70 13.80 2.31 -15.63
N HIS A 71 14.72 3.27 -15.74
CA HIS A 71 15.66 3.38 -16.86
C HIS A 71 14.99 3.26 -18.25
N GLY A 72 13.80 3.85 -18.42
CA GLY A 72 13.05 3.85 -19.68
C GLY A 72 12.32 2.53 -20.01
N GLN A 73 12.33 1.57 -19.09
CA GLN A 73 11.64 0.29 -19.23
C GLN A 73 10.47 0.19 -18.24
N LEU A 74 9.36 -0.38 -18.69
CA LEU A 74 8.23 -0.72 -17.82
C LEU A 74 8.61 -1.97 -17.00
N VAL A 75 8.92 -1.78 -15.71
CA VAL A 75 9.36 -2.86 -14.82
C VAL A 75 8.22 -3.47 -14.01
N TYR A 76 7.09 -2.80 -13.93
CA TYR A 76 5.90 -3.30 -13.26
C TYR A 76 4.64 -2.69 -13.87
N GLU A 77 3.56 -3.48 -13.94
CA GLU A 77 2.20 -3.02 -14.23
C GLU A 77 1.21 -3.84 -13.39
N GLY A 78 0.26 -3.16 -12.75
CA GLY A 78 -0.70 -3.84 -11.90
C GLY A 78 -1.88 -2.96 -11.44
N GLU A 79 -2.83 -3.60 -10.78
CA GLU A 79 -3.95 -2.94 -10.12
C GLU A 79 -3.56 -2.57 -8.69
N ILE A 80 -3.83 -1.33 -8.28
CA ILE A 80 -3.55 -0.85 -6.91
C ILE A 80 -4.25 -1.72 -5.86
N ARG A 81 -5.49 -2.14 -6.11
CA ARG A 81 -6.25 -2.98 -5.18
C ARG A 81 -5.58 -4.32 -4.90
N LYS A 82 -4.90 -4.90 -5.89
CA LYS A 82 -4.17 -6.17 -5.71
C LYS A 82 -2.95 -5.97 -4.81
N ILE A 83 -2.24 -4.86 -4.98
CA ILE A 83 -1.13 -4.49 -4.10
C ILE A 83 -1.64 -4.35 -2.66
N GLN A 84 -2.65 -3.52 -2.45
CA GLN A 84 -3.22 -3.25 -1.13
C GLN A 84 -3.92 -4.46 -0.48
N SER A 85 -4.21 -5.52 -1.25
CA SER A 85 -4.77 -6.76 -0.70
C SER A 85 -3.72 -7.64 0.00
N ASN A 86 -2.45 -7.44 -0.30
CA ASN A 86 -1.35 -8.15 0.35
C ASN A 86 -1.10 -7.56 1.73
N LYS A 87 -1.80 -8.11 2.72
CA LYS A 87 -1.70 -7.69 4.12
C LYS A 87 -1.03 -8.75 4.96
N TRP A 88 -0.34 -8.31 5.99
CA TRP A 88 0.25 -9.21 6.99
C TRP A 88 0.17 -8.62 8.38
N LEU A 89 0.29 -9.49 9.37
CA LEU A 89 0.45 -9.11 10.76
C LEU A 89 1.95 -9.11 11.09
N GLU A 90 2.45 -8.00 11.57
CA GLU A 90 3.79 -7.87 12.12
C GLU A 90 3.70 -7.76 13.64
N VAL A 91 4.39 -8.66 14.32
CA VAL A 91 4.48 -8.68 15.78
C VAL A 91 5.94 -8.48 16.16
N ARG A 92 6.21 -7.50 17.02
CA ARG A 92 7.52 -7.29 17.63
C ARG A 92 7.52 -7.81 19.04
N GLY A 93 8.60 -8.50 19.41
CA GLY A 93 8.70 -9.15 20.70
C GLY A 93 10.09 -9.67 20.98
N ASP A 94 10.23 -10.60 21.90
CA ASP A 94 11.46 -11.41 22.09
C ASP A 94 11.16 -12.86 21.72
N PHE A 95 11.64 -13.28 20.57
CA PHE A 95 11.37 -14.58 19.96
C PHE A 95 12.58 -15.52 19.98
N ARG A 96 13.68 -15.12 20.65
CA ARG A 96 14.86 -15.96 20.82
C ARG A 96 14.49 -17.25 21.50
N ASP A 97 14.92 -18.37 20.93
CA ASP A 97 14.67 -19.74 21.42
C ASP A 97 13.19 -20.13 21.59
N ARG A 98 12.25 -19.35 21.00
CA ARG A 98 10.80 -19.55 21.14
C ARG A 98 10.12 -20.03 19.86
N ARG A 99 10.88 -20.35 18.84
CA ARG A 99 10.34 -20.72 17.53
C ARG A 99 9.40 -21.92 17.58
N GLU A 100 9.72 -22.92 18.40
CA GLU A 100 8.88 -24.11 18.56
C GLU A 100 7.55 -23.78 19.23
N VAL A 101 7.59 -23.02 20.31
CA VAL A 101 6.39 -22.58 21.05
C VAL A 101 5.48 -21.73 20.15
N ILE A 102 6.06 -20.77 19.43
CA ILE A 102 5.32 -19.93 18.48
C ILE A 102 4.69 -20.81 17.38
N SER A 103 5.42 -21.77 16.83
CA SER A 103 4.91 -22.67 15.80
C SER A 103 3.76 -23.54 16.30
N GLN A 104 3.81 -24.02 17.55
CA GLN A 104 2.73 -24.78 18.18
C GLN A 104 1.47 -23.91 18.34
N VAL A 105 1.61 -22.68 18.83
CA VAL A 105 0.49 -21.76 18.96
C VAL A 105 -0.13 -21.45 17.59
N LEU A 106 0.71 -21.15 16.59
CA LEU A 106 0.24 -20.83 15.22
C LEU A 106 -0.51 -21.97 14.55
N PHE A 107 -0.26 -23.22 14.93
CA PHE A 107 -0.96 -24.39 14.39
C PHE A 107 -2.48 -24.32 14.60
N GLY A 108 -2.93 -23.64 15.65
CA GLY A 108 -4.35 -23.41 15.95
C GLY A 108 -5.02 -22.30 15.14
N TYR A 109 -4.29 -21.62 14.25
CA TYR A 109 -4.78 -20.44 13.54
C TYR A 109 -4.65 -20.59 12.02
N PRO A 110 -5.56 -20.01 11.21
CA PRO A 110 -5.52 -20.06 9.75
C PRO A 110 -4.50 -19.05 9.18
N CYS A 111 -3.29 -19.05 9.73
CA CYS A 111 -2.20 -18.19 9.27
C CYS A 111 -0.95 -18.99 8.97
N LYS A 112 -0.07 -18.38 8.17
CA LYS A 112 1.27 -18.92 7.89
C LYS A 112 2.31 -17.96 8.44
N MET A 113 3.36 -18.51 9.01
CA MET A 113 4.56 -17.75 9.36
C MET A 113 5.29 -17.40 8.06
N LEU A 114 5.41 -16.10 7.77
CA LEU A 114 6.14 -15.58 6.61
C LEU A 114 7.61 -15.36 6.94
N GLU A 115 7.87 -14.86 8.16
CA GLU A 115 9.21 -14.54 8.64
C GLU A 115 9.24 -14.64 10.16
N ILE A 116 10.35 -15.10 10.73
CA ILE A 116 10.65 -15.00 12.17
C ILE A 116 12.11 -14.65 12.36
N GLN A 117 12.35 -13.57 13.09
CA GLN A 117 13.64 -13.07 13.55
C GLN A 117 13.66 -13.05 15.08
N GLU A 118 14.74 -12.62 15.70
CA GLU A 118 14.86 -12.55 17.16
C GLU A 118 13.83 -11.60 17.80
N ASP A 119 13.49 -10.52 17.11
CA ASP A 119 12.61 -9.46 17.64
C ASP A 119 11.36 -9.22 16.77
N LYS A 120 11.20 -9.98 15.66
CA LYS A 120 10.16 -9.76 14.66
C LYS A 120 9.53 -11.07 14.18
N LEU A 121 8.20 -11.11 14.20
CA LEU A 121 7.39 -12.19 13.65
C LEU A 121 6.44 -11.60 12.61
N LYS A 122 6.46 -12.16 11.39
CA LYS A 122 5.57 -11.76 10.30
C LYS A 122 4.67 -12.94 9.93
N LEU A 123 3.38 -12.70 9.93
CA LEU A 123 2.34 -13.70 9.66
C LEU A 123 1.44 -13.24 8.52
N THR A 124 0.85 -14.19 7.79
CA THR A 124 -0.26 -13.83 6.89
C THR A 124 -1.38 -13.16 7.66
N ASN A 125 -2.16 -12.31 6.98
CA ASN A 125 -3.21 -11.55 7.66
C ASN A 125 -4.26 -12.46 8.31
N LEU A 126 -4.77 -11.99 9.46
CA LEU A 126 -5.81 -12.62 10.26
C LEU A 126 -6.96 -11.64 10.48
N ALA A 127 -8.16 -12.14 10.74
CA ALA A 127 -9.26 -11.30 11.21
C ALA A 127 -8.99 -10.79 12.63
N ASP A 128 -9.54 -9.62 12.98
CA ASP A 128 -9.27 -8.94 14.27
C ASP A 128 -9.52 -9.81 15.48
N GLN A 129 -10.59 -10.64 15.47
CA GLN A 129 -10.88 -11.59 16.54
C GLN A 129 -9.81 -12.68 16.66
N GLN A 130 -9.28 -13.15 15.54
CA GLN A 130 -8.23 -14.16 15.51
C GLN A 130 -6.90 -13.58 15.99
N ILE A 131 -6.59 -12.32 15.64
CA ILE A 131 -5.43 -11.60 16.16
C ILE A 131 -5.49 -11.53 17.68
N SER A 132 -6.63 -11.10 18.24
CA SER A 132 -6.80 -11.00 19.68
C SER A 132 -6.63 -12.34 20.40
N SER A 133 -7.14 -13.43 19.80
CA SER A 133 -6.98 -14.77 20.35
C SER A 133 -5.54 -15.26 20.27
N LEU A 134 -4.89 -15.06 19.12
CA LEU A 134 -3.49 -15.43 18.90
C LEU A 134 -2.56 -14.72 19.91
N LEU A 135 -2.74 -13.41 20.08
CA LEU A 135 -1.94 -12.63 21.03
C LEU A 135 -2.11 -13.12 22.47
N ARG A 136 -3.36 -13.46 22.87
CA ARG A 136 -3.63 -14.04 24.17
C ARG A 136 -2.86 -15.34 24.36
N ASP A 137 -2.93 -16.25 23.38
CA ASP A 137 -2.29 -17.56 23.49
C ASP A 137 -0.76 -17.43 23.52
N LEU A 138 -0.18 -16.53 22.73
CA LEU A 138 1.25 -16.22 22.81
C LEU A 138 1.66 -15.67 24.19
N ILE A 139 0.83 -14.81 24.79
CA ILE A 139 1.09 -14.27 26.13
C ILE A 139 0.97 -15.37 27.21
N VAL A 140 0.01 -16.28 27.10
CA VAL A 140 -0.14 -17.44 27.99
C VAL A 140 1.14 -18.30 27.96
N GLU A 141 1.73 -18.49 26.79
CA GLU A 141 3.00 -19.17 26.60
C GLU A 141 4.23 -18.30 26.97
N LYS A 142 4.00 -17.16 27.61
CA LYS A 142 5.04 -16.23 28.09
C LYS A 142 5.95 -15.71 26.97
N VAL A 143 5.42 -15.57 25.76
CA VAL A 143 6.10 -14.90 24.65
C VAL A 143 5.98 -13.40 24.85
N PRO A 144 7.08 -12.65 25.06
CA PRO A 144 7.02 -11.20 25.21
C PRO A 144 6.61 -10.54 23.90
N ILE A 145 5.56 -9.72 23.93
CA ILE A 145 5.08 -8.94 22.78
C ILE A 145 5.15 -7.47 23.15
N TYR A 146 5.75 -6.66 22.29
CA TYR A 146 5.95 -5.23 22.51
C TYR A 146 5.11 -4.36 21.58
N GLU A 147 4.87 -4.83 20.36
CA GLU A 147 4.10 -4.09 19.36
C GLU A 147 3.43 -5.06 18.39
N VAL A 148 2.24 -4.68 17.93
CA VAL A 148 1.49 -5.43 16.91
C VAL A 148 0.97 -4.45 15.87
N LYS A 149 1.26 -4.70 14.61
CA LYS A 149 0.80 -3.90 13.48
C LYS A 149 0.20 -4.77 12.40
N GLN A 150 -0.88 -4.31 11.81
CA GLN A 150 -1.31 -4.79 10.51
C GLN A 150 -0.66 -3.90 9.44
N GLU A 151 0.14 -4.52 8.61
CA GLU A 151 0.83 -3.87 7.50
C GLU A 151 0.25 -4.35 6.17
N GLN A 152 0.47 -3.57 5.14
CA GLN A 152 0.11 -3.93 3.77
C GLN A 152 1.23 -3.58 2.80
N GLU A 153 1.25 -4.25 1.67
CA GLU A 153 2.17 -3.91 0.59
C GLU A 153 1.86 -2.51 0.05
N THR A 154 2.91 -1.73 -0.19
CA THR A 154 2.83 -0.37 -0.73
C THR A 154 3.56 -0.30 -2.06
N LEU A 155 3.19 0.68 -2.90
CA LEU A 155 3.95 0.97 -4.12
C LEU A 155 5.40 1.29 -3.84
N GLU A 156 5.68 1.95 -2.72
CA GLU A 156 7.05 2.26 -2.31
C GLU A 156 7.86 0.98 -2.06
N SER A 157 7.28 0.00 -1.36
CA SER A 157 7.95 -1.29 -1.12
C SER A 157 8.23 -2.05 -2.41
N ILE A 158 7.27 -2.05 -3.34
CA ILE A 158 7.44 -2.65 -4.67
C ILE A 158 8.53 -1.91 -5.46
N PHE A 159 8.45 -0.59 -5.51
CA PHE A 159 9.43 0.24 -6.21
C PHE A 159 10.85 -0.01 -5.71
N LEU A 160 11.06 0.01 -4.39
CA LEU A 160 12.36 -0.27 -3.77
C LEU A 160 12.87 -1.68 -4.08
N ASN A 161 11.98 -2.68 -4.13
CA ASN A 161 12.37 -4.04 -4.47
C ASN A 161 12.76 -4.22 -5.94
N LEU A 162 12.11 -3.48 -6.85
CA LEU A 162 12.39 -3.53 -8.29
C LEU A 162 13.57 -2.67 -8.72
N THR A 163 13.98 -1.70 -7.89
CA THR A 163 15.08 -0.77 -8.19
C THR A 163 16.35 -1.04 -7.38
N LYS A 164 16.34 -2.05 -6.50
CA LYS A 164 17.56 -2.56 -5.87
C LYS A 164 18.38 -3.30 -6.94
N GLU A 165 19.46 -2.69 -7.38
CA GLU A 165 20.56 -3.34 -8.10
C GLU A 165 21.41 -4.17 -7.15
#